data_d2925f503dfa5ba8bd7fb0e20e55fa55
#
_entry.id   d2925f503dfa5ba8bd7fb0e20e55fa55
#
_cell.length_a   1.000
_cell.length_b   1.000
_cell.length_c   1.000
_cell.angle_alpha   90.00
_cell.angle_beta   90.00
_cell.angle_gamma   90.00
#
_symmetry.space_group_name_H-M   'P 1'
#
loop_
_entity.id
_entity.type
_entity.pdbx_description
1 polymer ?
#
loop_
_entity_poly.entity_id
_entity_poly.type
_entity_poly.pdbx_seq_one_letter_code
_entity_poly.pdbx_strand_id
1 'polypeptide(L)'
;PGHEYWQQEVDYTIDAVLDEESQRLSATEMITYQNNSPDTLTYLWFQLDQNRFRSDSIAELSGTFNGSSPDADSNDPARISLAQLRALQYQSDSDLGHRINAVSDSRENALAHTVVGTLMRVDLLEPLRPGDDIELRIDFEYYIVNGDVLSPRGGYEHFPDDERDGGNYIFALSQWFPRLVAYTDYEGWTNKEFLGSGEFTLEFGDYAVSMTVPADHIVSATGELQNPGEVLTRDQRNRL
;
A
#
# COMPACT_ATOMS: atom_id res chain seq x y z
N PRO A 1 -20.44 23.04 2.80
CA PRO A 1 -19.31 23.55 3.56
C PRO A 1 -19.43 25.07 3.69
N GLY A 2 -19.20 25.58 4.87
CA GLY A 2 -19.18 27.01 5.18
C GLY A 2 -17.76 27.57 5.10
N HIS A 3 -17.59 28.84 5.53
CA HIS A 3 -16.28 29.51 5.59
C HIS A 3 -15.33 28.90 6.66
N GLU A 4 -15.83 28.02 7.49
CA GLU A 4 -15.06 27.29 8.51
C GLU A 4 -14.66 25.90 8.06
N TYR A 5 -14.99 25.50 6.82
CA TYR A 5 -14.58 24.23 6.25
C TYR A 5 -13.07 24.21 5.99
N TRP A 6 -12.43 23.13 6.38
CA TRP A 6 -11.02 22.87 6.19
C TRP A 6 -10.79 21.47 5.62
N GLN A 7 -9.67 21.28 4.97
CA GLN A 7 -9.12 19.98 4.56
C GLN A 7 -7.66 19.94 4.95
N GLN A 8 -7.22 18.77 5.34
CA GLN A 8 -5.80 18.50 5.53
C GLN A 8 -5.10 18.39 4.16
N GLU A 9 -3.78 18.52 4.18
CA GLU A 9 -2.93 18.36 3.01
C GLU A 9 -1.77 17.44 3.37
N VAL A 10 -1.41 16.54 2.45
CA VAL A 10 -0.32 15.60 2.66
C VAL A 10 0.47 15.37 1.39
N ASP A 11 1.74 15.74 1.38
CA ASP A 11 2.65 15.53 0.27
C ASP A 11 3.55 14.33 0.53
N TYR A 12 3.89 13.61 -0.55
CA TYR A 12 4.74 12.44 -0.50
C TYR A 12 5.91 12.54 -1.45
N THR A 13 7.11 12.24 -0.95
CA THR A 13 8.27 11.91 -1.77
C THR A 13 8.65 10.47 -1.48
N ILE A 14 8.58 9.58 -2.48
CA ILE A 14 8.76 8.14 -2.29
C ILE A 14 9.88 7.63 -3.20
N ASP A 15 10.87 6.99 -2.60
CA ASP A 15 11.92 6.25 -3.31
C ASP A 15 11.70 4.76 -3.12
N ALA A 16 11.34 4.05 -4.19
CA ALA A 16 11.00 2.63 -4.18
C ALA A 16 11.95 1.80 -5.04
N VAL A 17 12.22 0.59 -4.60
CA VAL A 17 13.04 -0.40 -5.30
C VAL A 17 12.27 -1.70 -5.42
N LEU A 18 12.10 -2.18 -6.65
CA LEU A 18 11.53 -3.48 -6.96
C LEU A 18 12.66 -4.51 -7.11
N ASP A 19 12.65 -5.52 -6.27
CA ASP A 19 13.45 -6.73 -6.41
C ASP A 19 12.58 -7.84 -7.05
N GLU A 20 12.77 -8.06 -8.35
CA GLU A 20 12.03 -9.07 -9.09
C GLU A 20 12.34 -10.49 -8.62
N GLU A 21 13.59 -10.78 -8.23
CA GLU A 21 14.01 -12.12 -7.86
C GLU A 21 13.31 -12.60 -6.59
N SER A 22 13.15 -11.71 -5.61
CA SER A 22 12.46 -12.00 -4.37
C SER A 22 10.99 -11.57 -4.36
N GLN A 23 10.46 -10.95 -5.45
CA GLN A 23 9.13 -10.33 -5.54
C GLN A 23 8.86 -9.37 -4.39
N ARG A 24 9.83 -8.55 -4.03
CA ARG A 24 9.79 -7.64 -2.91
C ARG A 24 9.86 -6.18 -3.36
N LEU A 25 9.04 -5.34 -2.76
CA LEU A 25 9.16 -3.89 -2.82
C LEU A 25 9.73 -3.38 -1.50
N SER A 26 10.75 -2.55 -1.57
CA SER A 26 11.26 -1.78 -0.43
C SER A 26 11.23 -0.30 -0.79
N ALA A 27 10.89 0.54 0.17
CA ALA A 27 10.82 1.97 -0.07
C ALA A 27 11.08 2.79 1.19
N THR A 28 11.48 4.04 0.93
CA THR A 28 11.47 5.14 1.89
C THR A 28 10.47 6.17 1.42
N GLU A 29 9.59 6.60 2.29
CA GLU A 29 8.72 7.74 2.04
C GLU A 29 8.99 8.88 3.01
N MET A 30 9.06 10.09 2.46
CA MET A 30 9.04 11.35 3.19
C MET A 30 7.65 11.95 3.03
N ILE A 31 7.04 12.28 4.15
CA ILE A 31 5.65 12.75 4.20
C ILE A 31 5.64 14.12 4.86
N THR A 32 5.08 15.11 4.19
CA THR A 32 4.78 16.42 4.78
C THR A 32 3.30 16.51 5.01
N TYR A 33 2.89 16.66 6.26
CA TYR A 33 1.48 16.76 6.65
C TYR A 33 1.18 18.12 7.26
N GLN A 34 0.21 18.84 6.67
CA GLN A 34 -0.26 20.14 7.12
C GLN A 34 -1.54 19.98 7.94
N ASN A 35 -1.51 20.40 9.21
CA ASN A 35 -2.70 20.41 10.05
C ASN A 35 -3.54 21.68 9.86
N ASN A 36 -4.50 21.63 8.95
CA ASN A 36 -5.45 22.72 8.69
C ASN A 36 -6.70 22.68 9.61
N SER A 37 -6.78 21.66 10.49
CA SER A 37 -7.90 21.55 11.43
C SER A 37 -7.75 22.52 12.61
N PRO A 38 -8.83 22.81 13.34
CA PRO A 38 -8.78 23.58 14.59
C PRO A 38 -8.21 22.76 15.76
N ASP A 39 -7.95 21.47 15.57
CA ASP A 39 -7.54 20.54 16.62
C ASP A 39 -6.03 20.42 16.73
N THR A 40 -5.54 20.16 17.93
CA THR A 40 -4.14 19.78 18.15
C THR A 40 -3.99 18.27 18.07
N LEU A 41 -3.17 17.79 17.15
CA LEU A 41 -2.94 16.37 16.92
C LEU A 41 -1.71 15.90 17.70
N THR A 42 -1.83 14.79 18.41
CA THR A 42 -0.72 14.18 19.17
C THR A 42 -0.26 12.85 18.58
N TYR A 43 -0.96 12.37 17.58
CA TYR A 43 -0.65 11.16 16.81
C TYR A 43 -1.26 11.27 15.41
N LEU A 44 -0.71 10.47 14.49
CA LEU A 44 -1.21 10.28 13.12
C LEU A 44 -1.58 8.83 12.90
N TRP A 45 -2.52 8.58 11.99
CA TRP A 45 -2.89 7.23 11.55
C TRP A 45 -2.48 7.01 10.10
N PHE A 46 -1.98 5.80 9.84
CA PHE A 46 -1.63 5.34 8.51
C PHE A 46 -2.39 4.07 8.16
N GLN A 47 -2.78 3.96 6.91
CA GLN A 47 -3.37 2.76 6.32
C GLN A 47 -2.26 1.89 5.73
N LEU A 48 -2.18 0.64 6.15
CA LEU A 48 -1.25 -0.39 5.68
C LEU A 48 -2.03 -1.46 4.93
N ASP A 49 -2.49 -1.15 3.71
CA ASP A 49 -3.45 -1.98 2.98
C ASP A 49 -2.93 -3.40 2.68
N GLN A 50 -1.62 -3.56 2.47
CA GLN A 50 -1.02 -4.87 2.21
C GLN A 50 -1.16 -5.84 3.40
N ASN A 51 -1.38 -5.34 4.62
CA ASN A 51 -1.58 -6.18 5.80
C ASN A 51 -2.85 -7.04 5.73
N ARG A 52 -3.80 -6.71 4.83
CA ARG A 52 -4.97 -7.57 4.61
C ARG A 52 -4.61 -8.98 4.12
N PHE A 53 -3.44 -9.14 3.49
CA PHE A 53 -2.99 -10.42 2.95
C PHE A 53 -2.27 -11.29 3.98
N ARG A 54 -2.06 -10.80 5.20
CA ARG A 54 -1.48 -11.58 6.29
C ARG A 54 -2.45 -12.68 6.70
N SER A 55 -1.93 -13.84 7.06
CA SER A 55 -2.74 -14.98 7.53
C SER A 55 -3.51 -14.70 8.83
N ASP A 56 -3.02 -13.74 9.64
CA ASP A 56 -3.65 -13.28 10.89
C ASP A 56 -4.48 -11.99 10.71
N SER A 57 -4.75 -11.57 9.47
CA SER A 57 -5.53 -10.36 9.21
C SER A 57 -7.00 -10.51 9.67
N ILE A 58 -7.61 -9.41 10.07
CA ILE A 58 -9.03 -9.38 10.42
C ILE A 58 -9.89 -9.81 9.21
N ALA A 59 -9.47 -9.46 7.99
CA ALA A 59 -10.13 -9.87 6.76
C ALA A 59 -10.21 -11.40 6.64
N GLU A 60 -9.11 -12.12 6.90
CA GLU A 60 -9.06 -13.57 6.86
C GLU A 60 -9.82 -14.21 8.05
N LEU A 61 -9.58 -13.70 9.26
CA LEU A 61 -10.20 -14.25 10.48
C LEU A 61 -11.72 -14.03 10.53
N SER A 62 -12.23 -12.96 9.91
CA SER A 62 -13.66 -12.67 9.83
C SER A 62 -14.34 -13.22 8.57
N GLY A 63 -13.55 -13.69 7.60
CA GLY A 63 -14.04 -14.27 6.36
C GLY A 63 -14.91 -15.49 6.64
N THR A 64 -16.16 -15.43 6.22
CA THR A 64 -16.99 -16.63 6.18
C THR A 64 -16.53 -17.46 4.99
N PHE A 65 -16.19 -18.72 5.21
CA PHE A 65 -15.98 -19.67 4.12
C PHE A 65 -17.30 -19.83 3.35
N ASN A 66 -17.56 -18.92 2.44
CA ASN A 66 -18.60 -19.10 1.45
C ASN A 66 -18.06 -20.09 0.43
N GLY A 67 -18.38 -21.36 0.62
CA GLY A 67 -18.12 -22.43 -0.34
C GLY A 67 -18.88 -22.22 -1.63
N SER A 68 -18.58 -21.13 -2.34
CA SER A 68 -19.02 -20.91 -3.71
C SER A 68 -18.17 -21.79 -4.61
N SER A 69 -18.58 -23.05 -4.76
CA SER A 69 -18.12 -23.87 -5.87
C SER A 69 -18.56 -23.18 -7.17
N PRO A 70 -17.71 -23.10 -8.23
CA PRO A 70 -18.14 -22.72 -9.56
C PRO A 70 -19.25 -23.62 -10.12
N ASP A 71 -19.38 -24.83 -9.58
CA ASP A 71 -20.46 -25.76 -9.87
C ASP A 71 -21.63 -25.51 -8.91
N ALA A 72 -22.56 -24.66 -9.37
CA ALA A 72 -23.71 -24.15 -8.62
C ALA A 72 -24.72 -25.23 -8.12
N ASP A 73 -24.43 -26.51 -8.23
CA ASP A 73 -25.28 -27.63 -7.82
C ASP A 73 -24.95 -28.26 -6.45
N SER A 74 -23.88 -27.81 -5.77
CA SER A 74 -23.58 -28.32 -4.44
C SER A 74 -23.99 -27.32 -3.36
N ASN A 75 -25.16 -27.49 -2.79
CA ASN A 75 -25.66 -26.85 -1.57
C ASN A 75 -24.87 -27.30 -0.29
N ASP A 76 -23.62 -27.68 -0.43
CA ASP A 76 -22.80 -28.10 0.70
C ASP A 76 -21.84 -26.98 1.10
N PRO A 77 -22.15 -26.16 2.13
CA PRO A 77 -21.33 -25.05 2.57
C PRO A 77 -19.99 -25.49 3.21
N ALA A 78 -19.74 -26.79 3.32
CA ALA A 78 -18.57 -27.34 3.98
C ALA A 78 -17.42 -27.72 3.01
N ARG A 79 -17.55 -27.47 1.72
CA ARG A 79 -16.50 -27.84 0.75
C ARG A 79 -15.54 -26.69 0.48
N ILE A 80 -14.30 -26.87 0.88
CA ILE A 80 -13.19 -26.00 0.51
C ILE A 80 -12.64 -26.47 -0.84
N SER A 81 -12.50 -25.57 -1.82
CA SER A 81 -11.87 -25.88 -3.10
C SER A 81 -10.36 -26.06 -2.94
N LEU A 82 -9.73 -26.78 -3.86
CA LEU A 82 -8.27 -26.90 -3.89
C LEU A 82 -7.58 -25.53 -4.06
N ALA A 83 -8.20 -24.61 -4.81
CA ALA A 83 -7.69 -23.25 -4.97
C ALA A 83 -7.71 -22.49 -3.65
N GLN A 84 -8.80 -22.58 -2.88
CA GLN A 84 -8.87 -21.98 -1.53
C GLN A 84 -7.84 -22.57 -0.57
N LEU A 85 -7.62 -23.89 -0.60
CA LEU A 85 -6.58 -24.52 0.23
C LEU A 85 -5.18 -24.00 -0.15
N ARG A 86 -4.90 -23.85 -1.44
CA ARG A 86 -3.62 -23.29 -1.91
C ARG A 86 -3.44 -21.84 -1.49
N ALA A 87 -4.51 -21.03 -1.56
CA ALA A 87 -4.49 -19.65 -1.11
C ALA A 87 -4.18 -19.54 0.39
N LEU A 88 -4.87 -20.33 1.23
CA LEU A 88 -4.62 -20.40 2.67
C LEU A 88 -3.20 -20.86 3.00
N GLN A 89 -2.72 -21.90 2.32
CA GLN A 89 -1.36 -22.38 2.50
C GLN A 89 -0.34 -21.30 2.11
N TYR A 90 -0.52 -20.66 0.96
CA TYR A 90 0.35 -19.59 0.50
C TYR A 90 0.41 -18.44 1.51
N GLN A 91 -0.73 -17.97 2.04
CA GLN A 91 -0.76 -16.93 3.06
C GLN A 91 -0.10 -17.36 4.38
N SER A 92 -0.29 -18.64 4.78
CA SER A 92 0.34 -19.18 5.98
C SER A 92 1.85 -19.31 5.87
N ASP A 93 2.34 -19.68 4.69
CA ASP A 93 3.76 -19.95 4.44
C ASP A 93 4.54 -18.68 4.04
N SER A 94 3.83 -17.58 3.73
CA SER A 94 4.40 -16.32 3.26
C SER A 94 4.34 -15.22 4.32
N ASP A 95 5.40 -14.40 4.40
CA ASP A 95 5.48 -13.23 5.28
C ASP A 95 4.90 -12.00 4.55
N LEU A 96 3.58 -12.03 4.30
CA LEU A 96 2.87 -10.98 3.58
C LEU A 96 2.55 -9.78 4.49
N GLY A 97 2.26 -8.64 3.86
CA GLY A 97 1.96 -7.37 4.53
C GLY A 97 3.17 -6.48 4.70
N HIS A 98 2.92 -5.23 5.06
CA HIS A 98 3.96 -4.26 5.31
C HIS A 98 4.81 -4.62 6.53
N ARG A 99 6.12 -4.57 6.35
CA ARG A 99 7.10 -4.52 7.45
C ARG A 99 7.60 -3.08 7.54
N ILE A 100 7.32 -2.43 8.67
CA ILE A 100 7.80 -1.08 8.96
C ILE A 100 9.16 -1.20 9.63
N ASN A 101 10.19 -0.76 8.93
CA ASN A 101 11.58 -0.85 9.39
C ASN A 101 11.96 0.31 10.31
N ALA A 102 11.47 1.51 10.00
CA ALA A 102 11.68 2.71 10.82
C ALA A 102 10.57 3.73 10.59
N VAL A 103 10.28 4.51 11.64
CA VAL A 103 9.48 5.74 11.56
C VAL A 103 10.23 6.81 12.34
N SER A 104 10.47 7.96 11.72
CA SER A 104 11.20 9.07 12.34
C SER A 104 10.63 10.43 11.91
N ASP A 105 10.98 11.48 12.67
CA ASP A 105 10.76 12.87 12.28
C ASP A 105 11.87 13.39 11.35
N SER A 106 11.77 14.65 10.91
CA SER A 106 12.76 15.32 10.06
C SER A 106 14.14 15.51 10.71
N ARG A 107 14.26 15.29 12.02
CA ARG A 107 15.51 15.34 12.79
C ARG A 107 16.10 13.96 13.07
N GLU A 108 15.55 12.93 12.40
CA GLU A 108 15.91 11.51 12.59
C GLU A 108 15.61 10.95 14.00
N ASN A 109 14.74 11.61 14.78
CA ASN A 109 14.29 11.04 16.04
C ASN A 109 13.28 9.94 15.75
N ALA A 110 13.50 8.76 16.32
CA ALA A 110 12.58 7.64 16.18
C ALA A 110 11.22 7.96 16.83
N LEU A 111 10.14 7.68 16.11
CA LEU A 111 8.77 7.85 16.58
C LEU A 111 8.19 6.49 17.02
N ALA A 112 7.54 6.49 18.17
CA ALA A 112 6.82 5.32 18.64
C ALA A 112 5.64 5.06 17.71
N HIS A 113 5.49 3.81 17.27
CA HIS A 113 4.37 3.40 16.43
C HIS A 113 3.82 2.05 16.84
N THR A 114 2.55 1.83 16.54
CA THR A 114 1.83 0.57 16.83
C THR A 114 1.01 0.18 15.61
N VAL A 115 1.21 -1.05 15.15
CA VAL A 115 0.46 -1.64 14.03
C VAL A 115 -0.60 -2.59 14.58
N VAL A 116 -1.86 -2.38 14.14
CA VAL A 116 -2.99 -3.24 14.45
C VAL A 116 -3.77 -3.48 13.17
N GLY A 117 -3.78 -4.71 12.69
CA GLY A 117 -4.41 -5.04 11.40
C GLY A 117 -3.83 -4.22 10.27
N THR A 118 -4.68 -3.53 9.52
CA THR A 118 -4.28 -2.65 8.40
C THR A 118 -4.03 -1.20 8.81
N LEU A 119 -3.90 -0.92 10.11
CA LEU A 119 -3.71 0.42 10.63
C LEU A 119 -2.40 0.54 11.40
N MET A 120 -1.71 1.67 11.24
CA MET A 120 -0.56 2.05 12.05
C MET A 120 -0.82 3.41 12.68
N ARG A 121 -0.70 3.47 14.00
CA ARG A 121 -0.67 4.73 14.75
C ARG A 121 0.78 5.14 14.98
N VAL A 122 1.10 6.39 14.73
CA VAL A 122 2.39 7.02 15.01
C VAL A 122 2.18 8.11 16.04
N ASP A 123 2.83 8.01 17.20
CA ASP A 123 2.77 9.02 18.26
C ASP A 123 3.82 10.12 18.00
N LEU A 124 3.38 11.39 18.04
CA LEU A 124 4.24 12.55 17.79
C LEU A 124 5.01 12.93 19.05
N LEU A 125 6.27 13.34 18.91
CA LEU A 125 7.08 13.83 20.03
C LEU A 125 6.57 15.16 20.58
N GLU A 126 6.10 16.02 19.68
CA GLU A 126 5.49 17.31 19.99
C GLU A 126 4.10 17.39 19.38
N PRO A 127 3.11 17.96 20.09
CA PRO A 127 1.77 18.14 19.53
C PRO A 127 1.78 19.04 18.29
N LEU A 128 1.17 18.58 17.20
CA LEU A 128 0.98 19.32 15.95
C LEU A 128 -0.23 20.24 16.10
N ARG A 129 0.01 21.55 16.20
CA ARG A 129 -1.03 22.56 16.42
C ARG A 129 -1.75 22.92 15.13
N PRO A 130 -2.93 23.56 15.22
CA PRO A 130 -3.58 24.15 14.06
C PRO A 130 -2.66 25.10 13.28
N GLY A 131 -2.53 24.86 11.99
CA GLY A 131 -1.69 25.63 11.08
C GLY A 131 -0.21 25.21 11.03
N ASP A 132 0.21 24.29 11.89
CA ASP A 132 1.58 23.74 11.85
C ASP A 132 1.66 22.56 10.85
N ASP A 133 2.85 22.29 10.34
CA ASP A 133 3.20 21.13 9.55
C ASP A 133 4.18 20.19 10.27
N ILE A 134 4.27 18.97 9.80
CA ILE A 134 5.24 17.98 10.26
C ILE A 134 5.79 17.17 9.09
N GLU A 135 7.09 16.92 9.11
CA GLU A 135 7.75 15.99 8.21
C GLU A 135 8.01 14.66 8.93
N LEU A 136 7.66 13.56 8.27
CA LEU A 136 7.87 12.19 8.72
C LEU A 136 8.61 11.40 7.66
N ARG A 137 9.41 10.45 8.13
CA ARG A 137 10.05 9.44 7.28
C ARG A 137 9.58 8.06 7.71
N ILE A 138 9.17 7.23 6.75
CA ILE A 138 8.83 5.83 6.96
C ILE A 138 9.66 4.98 6.01
N ASP A 139 10.43 4.04 6.57
CA ASP A 139 11.12 3.00 5.80
C ASP A 139 10.32 1.70 5.91
N PHE A 140 9.93 1.14 4.79
CA PHE A 140 9.09 -0.04 4.75
C PHE A 140 9.46 -1.00 3.62
N GLU A 141 9.01 -2.23 3.76
CA GLU A 141 9.08 -3.25 2.71
C GLU A 141 7.91 -4.21 2.79
N TYR A 142 7.63 -4.93 1.72
CA TYR A 142 6.69 -6.04 1.71
C TYR A 142 6.95 -6.97 0.53
N TYR A 143 6.51 -8.24 0.66
CA TYR A 143 6.47 -9.17 -0.47
C TYR A 143 5.21 -8.95 -1.29
N ILE A 144 5.40 -8.77 -2.60
CA ILE A 144 4.30 -8.58 -3.55
C ILE A 144 3.54 -9.90 -3.67
N VAL A 145 2.23 -9.82 -3.57
CA VAL A 145 1.35 -10.99 -3.56
C VAL A 145 1.32 -11.66 -4.94
N ASN A 146 1.33 -13.00 -4.96
CA ASN A 146 1.12 -13.76 -6.19
C ASN A 146 -0.35 -13.62 -6.65
N GLY A 147 -0.55 -12.97 -7.80
CA GLY A 147 -1.85 -12.67 -8.38
C GLY A 147 -2.64 -13.91 -8.79
N ASP A 148 -1.95 -14.97 -9.22
CA ASP A 148 -2.57 -16.25 -9.62
C ASP A 148 -3.14 -17.03 -8.42
N VAL A 149 -2.64 -16.74 -7.21
CA VAL A 149 -3.04 -17.46 -5.99
C VAL A 149 -4.13 -16.71 -5.21
N LEU A 150 -3.95 -15.41 -4.98
CA LEU A 150 -4.86 -14.62 -4.14
C LEU A 150 -5.81 -13.69 -4.90
N SER A 151 -5.61 -13.51 -6.22
CA SER A 151 -6.40 -12.62 -7.07
C SER A 151 -6.62 -11.21 -6.48
N PRO A 152 -5.57 -10.51 -6.04
CA PRO A 152 -5.68 -9.17 -5.47
C PRO A 152 -5.94 -8.12 -6.57
N ARG A 153 -6.21 -6.85 -6.18
CA ARG A 153 -6.20 -5.73 -7.12
C ARG A 153 -4.82 -5.44 -7.73
N GLY A 154 -3.77 -5.80 -6.99
CA GLY A 154 -2.37 -5.72 -7.40
C GLY A 154 -1.68 -7.03 -7.05
N GLY A 155 -0.44 -7.17 -7.44
CA GLY A 155 0.32 -8.39 -7.23
C GLY A 155 1.28 -8.61 -8.39
N TYR A 156 1.88 -9.79 -8.45
CA TYR A 156 2.64 -10.19 -9.63
C TYR A 156 1.99 -11.39 -10.33
N GLU A 157 2.17 -11.44 -11.64
CA GLU A 157 1.86 -12.58 -12.50
C GLU A 157 3.14 -13.05 -13.16
N HIS A 158 3.32 -14.37 -13.28
CA HIS A 158 4.50 -14.99 -13.88
C HIS A 158 4.12 -15.73 -15.15
N PHE A 159 4.81 -15.43 -16.25
CA PHE A 159 4.65 -16.00 -17.59
C PHE A 159 5.87 -16.85 -17.94
N PRO A 160 5.94 -18.12 -17.51
CA PRO A 160 7.13 -18.96 -17.65
C PRO A 160 7.45 -19.37 -19.08
N ASP A 161 6.46 -19.34 -19.98
CA ASP A 161 6.59 -19.81 -21.39
C ASP A 161 7.04 -18.68 -22.34
N ASP A 162 7.33 -17.49 -21.82
CA ASP A 162 7.85 -16.39 -22.63
C ASP A 162 9.33 -16.61 -23.02
N GLU A 163 9.78 -15.88 -24.06
CA GLU A 163 11.11 -16.06 -24.65
C GLU A 163 12.28 -15.73 -23.71
N ARG A 164 12.04 -15.04 -22.62
CA ARG A 164 13.05 -14.70 -21.59
C ARG A 164 13.41 -15.96 -20.79
N ASP A 165 14.72 -16.17 -20.54
CA ASP A 165 15.18 -17.22 -19.62
C ASP A 165 14.60 -16.97 -18.21
N GLY A 166 13.80 -17.92 -17.72
CA GLY A 166 13.03 -17.77 -16.46
C GLY A 166 11.65 -17.14 -16.63
N GLY A 167 11.21 -16.80 -17.86
CA GLY A 167 9.91 -16.19 -18.14
C GLY A 167 9.85 -14.67 -17.88
N ASN A 168 8.68 -14.09 -18.00
CA ASN A 168 8.41 -12.67 -17.74
C ASN A 168 7.52 -12.49 -16.54
N TYR A 169 7.63 -11.33 -15.90
CA TYR A 169 6.79 -10.92 -14.80
C TYR A 169 6.04 -9.63 -15.13
N ILE A 170 4.80 -9.54 -14.65
CA ILE A 170 4.04 -8.29 -14.59
C ILE A 170 3.77 -7.99 -13.13
N PHE A 171 4.16 -6.81 -12.68
CA PHE A 171 3.89 -6.31 -11.34
C PHE A 171 2.86 -5.19 -11.39
N ALA A 172 1.72 -5.39 -10.73
CA ALA A 172 0.69 -4.37 -10.55
C ALA A 172 0.70 -3.91 -9.10
N LEU A 173 1.12 -2.68 -8.85
CA LEU A 173 1.24 -2.13 -7.50
C LEU A 173 0.07 -1.18 -7.22
N SER A 174 -0.88 -1.63 -6.42
CA SER A 174 -1.99 -0.81 -5.91
C SER A 174 -1.95 -0.76 -4.39
N GLN A 175 -2.26 0.40 -3.80
CA GLN A 175 -2.29 0.54 -2.33
C GLN A 175 -0.96 0.05 -1.70
N TRP A 176 0.17 0.44 -2.29
CA TRP A 176 1.47 -0.18 -2.10
C TRP A 176 2.36 0.50 -1.05
N PHE A 177 2.01 1.71 -0.60
CA PHE A 177 2.76 2.46 0.40
C PHE A 177 1.87 2.80 1.60
N PRO A 178 2.42 3.03 2.80
CA PRO A 178 1.68 3.52 3.96
C PRO A 178 1.01 4.86 3.63
N ARG A 179 -0.31 4.94 3.73
CA ARG A 179 -1.08 6.14 3.38
C ARG A 179 -1.64 6.79 4.61
N LEU A 180 -1.47 8.10 4.74
CA LEU A 180 -2.07 8.84 5.83
C LEU A 180 -3.59 8.74 5.77
N VAL A 181 -4.21 8.42 6.90
CA VAL A 181 -5.67 8.34 7.06
C VAL A 181 -6.24 9.75 7.10
N ALA A 182 -7.36 9.98 6.43
CA ALA A 182 -8.02 11.29 6.44
C ALA A 182 -8.51 11.69 7.83
N TYR A 183 -8.27 12.96 8.18
CA TYR A 183 -8.81 13.60 9.36
C TYR A 183 -9.86 14.64 8.94
N THR A 184 -11.12 14.40 9.29
CA THR A 184 -12.27 15.14 8.77
C THR A 184 -12.98 15.95 9.86
N ASP A 185 -13.70 16.98 9.44
CA ASP A 185 -14.45 17.89 10.31
C ASP A 185 -15.68 17.25 10.98
N TYR A 186 -16.16 16.12 10.47
CA TYR A 186 -17.37 15.44 10.96
C TYR A 186 -17.09 14.15 11.75
N GLU A 187 -15.96 13.47 11.54
CA GLU A 187 -15.66 12.18 12.18
C GLU A 187 -14.29 12.18 12.91
N GLY A 188 -13.42 13.16 12.62
CA GLY A 188 -12.02 13.10 13.02
C GLY A 188 -11.25 12.08 12.18
N TRP A 189 -10.44 11.20 12.77
CA TRP A 189 -9.72 10.14 12.06
C TRP A 189 -10.66 9.07 11.49
N THR A 190 -10.62 8.86 10.18
CA THR A 190 -11.41 7.83 9.49
C THR A 190 -10.69 6.47 9.48
N ASN A 191 -10.06 6.10 10.58
CA ASN A 191 -9.19 4.95 10.78
C ASN A 191 -9.96 3.62 10.84
N LYS A 192 -10.47 3.17 9.70
CA LYS A 192 -11.23 1.92 9.57
C LYS A 192 -10.35 0.81 9.01
N GLU A 193 -10.53 -0.40 9.53
CA GLU A 193 -9.84 -1.60 9.05
C GLU A 193 -10.19 -1.89 7.59
N PHE A 194 -9.18 -2.18 6.76
CA PHE A 194 -9.38 -2.56 5.37
C PHE A 194 -9.60 -4.07 5.24
N LEU A 195 -10.84 -4.45 4.96
CA LEU A 195 -11.24 -5.84 4.82
C LEU A 195 -11.18 -6.36 3.36
N GLY A 196 -10.61 -5.56 2.46
CA GLY A 196 -10.41 -5.92 1.05
C GLY A 196 -11.52 -5.48 0.10
N SER A 197 -12.56 -4.87 0.63
CA SER A 197 -13.62 -4.21 -0.14
C SER A 197 -13.91 -2.83 0.46
N GLY A 198 -14.34 -1.90 -0.36
CA GLY A 198 -14.54 -0.51 0.02
C GLY A 198 -13.36 0.38 -0.36
N GLU A 199 -13.61 1.67 -0.33
CA GLU A 199 -12.64 2.72 -0.62
C GLU A 199 -12.59 3.66 0.58
N PHE A 200 -11.41 4.20 0.87
CA PHE A 200 -11.23 5.17 1.92
C PHE A 200 -10.99 6.54 1.30
N THR A 201 -11.54 7.57 1.94
CA THR A 201 -11.18 8.95 1.64
C THR A 201 -9.73 9.19 2.08
N LEU A 202 -8.94 9.75 1.18
CA LEU A 202 -7.57 10.19 1.45
C LEU A 202 -7.49 11.70 1.28
N GLU A 203 -6.49 12.30 1.90
CA GLU A 203 -6.20 13.71 1.73
C GLU A 203 -5.58 13.99 0.35
N PHE A 204 -5.73 15.22 -0.11
CA PHE A 204 -5.06 15.71 -1.32
C PHE A 204 -3.64 16.15 -1.01
N GLY A 205 -2.77 16.08 -2.02
CA GLY A 205 -1.41 16.56 -1.96
C GLY A 205 -0.63 16.20 -3.20
N ASP A 206 0.62 16.60 -3.22
CA ASP A 206 1.56 16.35 -4.31
C ASP A 206 2.35 15.06 -4.08
N TYR A 207 2.67 14.39 -5.20
CA TYR A 207 3.42 13.13 -5.18
C TYR A 207 4.65 13.22 -6.08
N ALA A 208 5.82 12.97 -5.50
CA ALA A 208 7.06 12.74 -6.23
C ALA A 208 7.51 11.30 -5.98
N VAL A 209 7.50 10.46 -7.02
CA VAL A 209 7.80 9.03 -6.90
C VAL A 209 8.99 8.67 -7.78
N SER A 210 10.00 8.11 -7.17
CA SER A 210 11.18 7.51 -7.80
C SER A 210 11.06 5.99 -7.69
N MET A 211 11.12 5.29 -8.83
CA MET A 211 10.99 3.84 -8.84
C MET A 211 12.16 3.19 -9.56
N THR A 212 12.96 2.44 -8.83
CA THR A 212 14.06 1.63 -9.38
C THR A 212 13.56 0.22 -9.66
N VAL A 213 13.65 -0.19 -10.92
CA VAL A 213 13.25 -1.53 -11.39
C VAL A 213 14.37 -2.14 -12.21
N PRO A 214 14.38 -3.48 -12.47
CA PRO A 214 15.29 -4.10 -13.41
C PRO A 214 15.26 -3.43 -14.79
N ALA A 215 16.41 -3.39 -15.48
CA ALA A 215 16.61 -2.60 -16.69
C ALA A 215 15.73 -3.00 -17.90
N ASP A 216 15.15 -4.18 -17.87
CA ASP A 216 14.25 -4.72 -18.90
C ASP A 216 12.76 -4.48 -18.58
N HIS A 217 12.46 -3.83 -17.46
CA HIS A 217 11.10 -3.43 -17.11
C HIS A 217 10.72 -2.08 -17.72
N ILE A 218 9.43 -1.95 -18.02
CA ILE A 218 8.80 -0.68 -18.41
C ILE A 218 7.81 -0.33 -17.31
N VAL A 219 7.97 0.86 -16.73
CA VAL A 219 7.06 1.37 -15.70
C VAL A 219 5.98 2.22 -16.35
N SER A 220 4.72 1.95 -15.98
CA SER A 220 3.56 2.80 -16.28
C SER A 220 2.90 3.17 -14.96
N ALA A 221 2.66 4.45 -14.73
CA ALA A 221 2.07 4.96 -13.50
C ALA A 221 1.13 6.14 -13.79
N THR A 222 0.33 6.52 -12.80
CA THR A 222 -0.34 7.83 -12.80
C THR A 222 0.70 8.93 -12.62
N GLY A 223 0.39 10.13 -13.12
CA GLY A 223 1.31 11.25 -13.09
C GLY A 223 2.11 11.42 -14.37
N GLU A 224 3.11 12.29 -14.36
CA GLU A 224 3.95 12.64 -15.52
C GLU A 224 5.36 12.09 -15.34
N LEU A 225 5.82 11.30 -16.33
CA LEU A 225 7.18 10.77 -16.34
C LEU A 225 8.19 11.89 -16.55
N GLN A 226 9.08 12.11 -15.57
CA GLN A 226 10.02 13.23 -15.56
C GLN A 226 11.31 12.95 -16.37
N ASN A 227 11.71 11.69 -16.52
CA ASN A 227 12.97 11.29 -17.15
C ASN A 227 12.83 10.34 -18.36
N PRO A 228 11.92 10.60 -19.33
CA PRO A 228 11.66 9.69 -20.45
C PRO A 228 12.90 9.47 -21.33
N GLY A 229 13.83 10.44 -21.33
CA GLY A 229 15.08 10.35 -22.09
C GLY A 229 16.06 9.30 -21.56
N GLU A 230 15.97 8.97 -20.30
CA GLU A 230 16.86 8.05 -19.60
C GLU A 230 16.32 6.63 -19.57
N VAL A 231 15.00 6.48 -19.38
CA VAL A 231 14.36 5.18 -19.12
C VAL A 231 13.67 4.57 -20.34
N LEU A 232 13.40 5.35 -21.39
CA LEU A 232 12.72 4.87 -22.58
C LEU A 232 13.63 4.91 -23.82
N THR A 233 13.55 3.88 -24.64
CA THR A 233 14.18 3.87 -25.97
C THR A 233 13.58 4.94 -26.88
N ARG A 234 14.27 5.30 -27.96
CA ARG A 234 13.76 6.25 -28.95
C ARG A 234 12.41 5.81 -29.54
N ASP A 235 12.27 4.50 -29.82
CA ASP A 235 11.05 3.98 -30.42
C ASP A 235 9.87 3.99 -29.43
N GLN A 236 10.11 3.74 -28.15
CA GLN A 236 9.12 3.88 -27.09
C GLN A 236 8.65 5.32 -26.95
N ARG A 237 9.59 6.29 -26.90
CA ARG A 237 9.24 7.73 -26.84
C ARG A 237 8.46 8.25 -28.05
N ASN A 238 8.65 7.65 -29.22
CA ASN A 238 7.92 8.05 -30.44
C ASN A 238 6.49 7.49 -30.47
N ARG A 239 6.14 6.57 -29.57
CA ARG A 239 4.80 5.97 -29.46
C ARG A 239 3.93 6.59 -28.35
N LEU A 240 4.55 7.34 -27.44
CA LEU A 240 3.90 8.16 -26.41
C LEU A 240 3.48 9.51 -26.98
#